data_9679d577e26ceb5af9fad86406bdbed7
#
_entry.id   9679d577e26ceb5af9fad86406bdbed7
#
_cell.length_a   1.000
_cell.length_b   1.000
_cell.length_c   1.000
_cell.angle_alpha   90.00
_cell.angle_beta   90.00
_cell.angle_gamma   90.00
#
_symmetry.space_group_name_H-M   'P 1'
#
loop_
_entity.id
_entity.type
_entity.pdbx_description
1 polymer ?
#
loop_
_entity_poly.entity_id
_entity_poly.type
_entity_poly.pdbx_seq_one_letter_code
_entity_poly.pdbx_strand_id
1 'polypeptide(L)' 'MAKILRDEDLVDGALMTVAIDALETAFLARAGNRLISPPRHHVSFADRGDLVFTVGGILGDKPLAGFRAYETFEGV' A
#
# COMPACT_ATOMS: atom_id res chain seq x y z
N MET A 1 7.11 -5.69 17.22
CA MET A 1 7.30 -4.26 17.53
C MET A 1 6.96 -3.41 16.32
N ALA A 2 6.20 -2.36 16.52
CA ALA A 2 5.85 -1.45 15.43
C ALA A 2 7.03 -0.52 15.10
N LYS A 3 7.15 -0.16 13.84
CA LYS A 3 8.17 0.75 13.37
C LYS A 3 7.49 1.88 12.60
N ILE A 4 7.84 3.12 12.92
CA ILE A 4 7.32 4.29 12.24
C ILE A 4 8.41 4.85 11.35
N LEU A 5 8.10 5.02 10.07
CA LEU A 5 9.01 5.60 9.10
C LEU A 5 8.60 7.04 8.82
N ARG A 6 9.56 7.93 8.77
CA ARG A 6 9.38 9.33 8.44
C ARG A 6 10.01 9.64 7.09
N ASP A 7 9.73 10.83 6.58
CA ASP A 7 10.25 11.23 5.27
C ASP A 7 11.78 11.15 5.20
N GLU A 8 12.48 11.54 6.27
CA GLU A 8 13.94 11.48 6.31
C GLU A 8 14.47 10.05 6.24
N ASP A 9 13.67 9.06 6.60
CA ASP A 9 14.07 7.65 6.51
C ASP A 9 13.98 7.13 5.07
N LEU A 10 13.36 7.88 4.17
CA LEU A 10 13.08 7.48 2.81
C LEU A 10 13.93 8.20 1.77
N VAL A 11 14.90 9.00 2.20
CA VAL A 11 15.74 9.77 1.27
C VAL A 11 16.98 9.03 0.80
N ASP A 12 17.21 7.83 1.28
CA ASP A 12 18.35 7.01 0.86
C ASP A 12 18.18 6.58 -0.60
N GLY A 13 19.23 6.71 -1.39
CA GLY A 13 19.23 6.29 -2.78
C GLY A 13 18.98 4.80 -2.99
N ALA A 14 19.19 3.97 -1.97
CA ALA A 14 18.90 2.54 -2.04
C ALA A 14 17.39 2.23 -2.08
N LEU A 15 16.54 3.20 -1.78
CA LEU A 15 15.09 3.01 -1.75
C LEU A 15 14.55 2.57 -3.13
N MET A 16 15.10 3.11 -4.20
CA MET A 16 14.65 2.74 -5.55
C MET A 16 14.89 1.26 -5.83
N THR A 17 16.05 0.75 -5.46
CA THR A 17 16.37 -0.67 -5.63
C THR A 17 15.43 -1.54 -4.81
N VAL A 18 15.16 -1.17 -3.57
CA VAL A 18 14.22 -1.88 -2.71
C VAL A 18 12.82 -1.86 -3.33
N ALA A 19 12.38 -0.73 -3.86
CA ALA A 19 11.07 -0.61 -4.47
C ALA A 19 10.94 -1.50 -5.72
N ILE A 20 11.97 -1.54 -6.56
CA ILE A 20 11.97 -2.39 -7.76
C ILE A 20 11.89 -3.86 -7.38
N ASP A 21 12.68 -4.28 -6.41
CA ASP A 21 12.67 -5.68 -5.94
C ASP A 21 11.32 -6.05 -5.34
N ALA A 22 10.73 -5.15 -4.57
CA ALA A 22 9.41 -5.37 -3.98
C ALA A 22 8.32 -5.51 -5.03
N LEU A 23 8.35 -4.67 -6.08
CA LEU A 23 7.40 -4.75 -7.17
C LEU A 23 7.55 -6.03 -7.96
N GLU A 24 8.78 -6.46 -8.24
CA GLU A 24 9.02 -7.72 -8.93
C GLU A 24 8.46 -8.89 -8.13
N THR A 25 8.71 -8.90 -6.82
CA THR A 25 8.16 -9.93 -5.94
C THR A 25 6.63 -9.91 -5.95
N ALA A 26 6.02 -8.72 -5.95
CA ALA A 26 4.57 -8.58 -5.99
C ALA A 26 3.97 -9.11 -7.30
N PHE A 27 4.59 -8.82 -8.43
CA PHE A 27 4.11 -9.32 -9.72
C PHE A 27 4.22 -10.85 -9.82
N LEU A 28 5.30 -11.42 -9.31
CA LEU A 28 5.44 -12.87 -9.25
C LEU A 28 4.41 -13.50 -8.33
N ALA A 29 4.11 -12.88 -7.21
CA ALA A 29 3.10 -13.35 -6.28
C ALA A 29 1.71 -13.30 -6.93
N ARG A 30 1.42 -12.26 -7.70
CA ARG A 30 0.15 -12.15 -8.43
C ARG A 30 0.02 -13.27 -9.46
N ALA A 31 1.07 -13.57 -10.20
CA ALA A 31 1.07 -14.65 -11.17
C ALA A 31 0.82 -15.99 -10.51
N GLY A 32 1.27 -16.18 -9.27
CA GLY A 32 1.06 -17.40 -8.50
C GLY A 32 -0.20 -17.39 -7.62
N ASN A 33 -1.08 -16.41 -7.78
CA ASN A 33 -2.30 -16.25 -7.00
C ASN A 33 -2.05 -16.08 -5.50
N ARG A 34 -0.92 -15.49 -5.13
CA ARG A 34 -0.58 -15.22 -3.74
C ARG A 34 -0.74 -13.77 -3.35
N LEU A 35 -1.04 -12.90 -4.30
CA LEU A 35 -1.30 -11.50 -4.04
C LEU A 35 -2.79 -11.30 -3.81
N ILE A 36 -3.14 -10.68 -2.69
CA ILE A 36 -4.51 -10.37 -2.34
C ILE A 36 -4.68 -8.87 -2.47
N SER A 37 -5.51 -8.43 -3.41
CA SER A 37 -5.72 -7.02 -3.70
C SER A 37 -7.18 -6.77 -4.06
N PRO A 38 -8.07 -6.76 -3.05
CA PRO A 38 -9.50 -6.53 -3.30
C PRO A 38 -9.75 -5.09 -3.76
N PRO A 39 -10.93 -4.83 -4.33
CA PRO A 39 -11.30 -3.47 -4.71
C PRO A 39 -11.28 -2.51 -3.54
N ARG A 40 -11.04 -1.23 -3.84
CA ARG A 40 -11.06 -0.18 -2.82
C ARG A 40 -12.47 0.03 -2.28
N HIS A 41 -12.54 0.45 -1.02
CA HIS A 41 -13.77 0.92 -0.42
C HIS A 41 -13.77 2.43 -0.33
N HIS A 42 -14.88 3.04 -0.67
CA HIS A 42 -15.06 4.49 -0.60
C HIS A 42 -16.18 4.82 0.37
N VAL A 43 -15.93 5.79 1.23
CA VAL A 43 -16.96 6.40 2.06
C VAL A 43 -17.10 7.83 1.59
N SER A 44 -18.28 8.19 1.07
CA SER A 44 -18.51 9.51 0.52
C SER A 44 -18.98 10.48 1.60
N PHE A 45 -18.41 11.68 1.61
CA PHE A 45 -18.78 12.75 2.53
C PHE A 45 -19.44 13.88 1.76
N ALA A 46 -20.55 13.58 1.12
CA ALA A 46 -21.37 14.52 0.38
C ALA A 46 -20.53 15.30 -0.63
N ASP A 47 -20.42 16.62 -0.45
CA ASP A 47 -19.73 17.51 -1.39
C ASP A 47 -18.25 17.74 -1.05
N ARG A 48 -17.71 17.04 -0.08
CA ARG A 48 -16.32 17.25 0.35
C ARG A 48 -15.33 16.33 -0.34
N GLY A 49 -15.72 15.12 -0.68
CA GLY A 49 -14.86 14.12 -1.24
C GLY A 49 -15.05 12.77 -0.56
N ASP A 50 -14.10 11.89 -0.74
CA ASP A 50 -14.19 10.52 -0.23
C ASP A 50 -13.07 10.21 0.76
N LEU A 51 -13.37 9.33 1.68
CA LEU A 51 -12.36 8.58 2.42
C LEU A 51 -12.19 7.23 1.71
N VAL A 52 -10.96 6.91 1.33
CA VAL A 52 -10.67 5.71 0.55
C VAL A 52 -9.87 4.75 1.39
N PHE A 53 -10.29 3.49 1.39
CA PHE A 53 -9.62 2.40 2.08
C PHE A 53 -9.13 1.37 1.08
N THR A 54 -7.84 1.02 1.16
CA THR A 54 -7.30 -0.09 0.40
C THR A 54 -6.64 -1.06 1.36
N VAL A 55 -6.85 -2.35 1.14
CA VAL A 55 -6.22 -3.39 1.92
C VAL A 55 -5.61 -4.41 0.97
N GLY A 56 -4.64 -5.15 1.46
CA GLY A 56 -4.03 -6.18 0.63
C GLY A 56 -2.92 -6.90 1.35
N GLY A 57 -2.36 -7.88 0.66
CA GLY A 57 -1.28 -8.63 1.23
C GLY A 57 -0.70 -9.65 0.27
N ILE A 58 0.35 -10.29 0.70
CA ILE A 58 1.04 -11.34 -0.03
C ILE A 58 1.13 -12.57 0.86
N LEU A 59 0.73 -13.70 0.32
CA LEU A 59 0.87 -15.01 0.98
C LEU A 59 2.20 -15.65 0.58
N GLY A 60 2.76 -16.45 1.45
CA GLY A 60 4.01 -17.16 1.18
C GLY A 60 4.77 -17.43 2.46
N ASP A 61 6.08 -17.67 2.34
CA ASP A 61 6.92 -17.97 3.48
C ASP A 61 7.00 -16.81 4.46
N LYS A 62 6.93 -15.59 3.94
CA LYS A 62 6.91 -14.38 4.74
C LYS A 62 5.65 -13.58 4.40
N PRO A 63 4.50 -13.99 4.96
CA PRO A 63 3.26 -13.29 4.64
C PRO A 63 3.30 -11.86 5.18
N LEU A 64 2.71 -10.96 4.39
CA LEU A 64 2.66 -9.56 4.73
C LEU A 64 1.28 -9.04 4.39
N ALA A 65 0.69 -8.26 5.29
CA ALA A 65 -0.59 -7.62 5.05
C ALA A 65 -0.51 -6.16 5.45
N GLY A 66 -1.30 -5.35 4.78
CA GLY A 66 -1.30 -3.93 5.06
C GLY A 66 -2.56 -3.26 4.60
N PHE A 67 -2.67 -2.00 4.95
CA PHE A 67 -3.78 -1.17 4.51
C PHE A 67 -3.30 0.25 4.31
N ARG A 68 -4.06 0.98 3.51
CA ARG A 68 -3.84 2.41 3.30
C ARG A 68 -5.19 3.11 3.40
N ALA A 69 -5.20 4.25 4.09
CA ALA A 69 -6.37 5.10 4.16
C ALA A 69 -5.95 6.51 3.75
N TYR A 70 -6.74 7.14 2.90
CA TYR A 70 -6.47 8.52 2.49
C TYR A 70 -7.78 9.19 2.13
N GLU A 71 -7.74 10.50 2.09
CA GLU A 71 -8.91 11.31 1.74
C GLU A 71 -8.64 12.09 0.47
N THR A 72 -9.71 12.46 -0.23
CA THR A 72 -9.63 13.22 -1.46
C THR A 72 -10.31 14.58 -1.31
N PHE A 73 -10.36 15.13 -0.10
CA PHE A 73 -11.05 16.38 0.19
C PHE A 73 -10.34 17.55 -0.48
N GLU A 74 -11.11 18.36 -1.20
CA GLU A 74 -10.56 19.56 -1.81
C GLU A 74 -10.28 20.63 -0.76
N GLY A 75 -9.20 21.40 -1.00
CA GLY A 75 -8.84 22.52 -0.15
C GLY A 75 -8.19 22.14 1.17
N VAL A 76 -7.76 20.92 1.30
CA VAL A 76 -7.12 20.43 2.53
C VAL A 76 -5.63 20.24 2.35
#